data_27787f995e19bffef33255a46c1992d0
#
_entry.id   27787f995e19bffef33255a46c1992d0
#
_cell.length_a   1.000
_cell.length_b   1.000
_cell.length_c   1.000
_cell.angle_alpha   90.00
_cell.angle_beta   90.00
_cell.angle_gamma   90.00
#
_symmetry.space_group_name_H-M   'P 1'
#
loop_
_entity.id
_entity.type
_entity.pdbx_description
1 polymer ?
#
loop_
_entity_poly.entity_id
_entity_poly.type
_entity_poly.pdbx_seq_one_letter_code
_entity_poly.pdbx_strand_id
1 'polypeptide(L)'
;TPFKQLKKIRLKNGEKLPTLKQYLKKGKKQDIQLILEIKTPKSKELENKMAADVVKMVKKMGLEEQVEYIAFSLNICEQLAKLTPESEIAYLNGDVAPAELKKKGINGIDYNQSVLLNKHPEWVKEAQDLGMKVNVWTVNKEENMKKLIDMKVDYITTDHPLEVKKLLE
;
A
#
# COMPACT_ATOMS: atom_id res chain seq x y z
N THR A 1 -22.07 -2.47 5.61
CA THR A 1 -23.10 -2.66 4.56
C THR A 1 -23.02 -4.07 4.00
N PRO A 2 -24.12 -4.85 3.96
CA PRO A 2 -24.14 -6.20 3.40
C PRO A 2 -23.72 -6.23 1.93
N PHE A 3 -23.00 -7.27 1.51
CA PHE A 3 -22.49 -7.41 0.13
C PHE A 3 -23.58 -7.31 -0.94
N LYS A 4 -24.79 -7.85 -0.64
CA LYS A 4 -25.96 -7.78 -1.54
C LYS A 4 -26.38 -6.32 -1.83
N GLN A 5 -26.19 -5.41 -0.87
CA GLN A 5 -26.47 -3.98 -1.04
C GLN A 5 -25.33 -3.27 -1.79
N LEU A 6 -24.06 -3.62 -1.48
CA LEU A 6 -22.90 -3.06 -2.19
C LEU A 6 -22.96 -3.32 -3.70
N LYS A 7 -23.43 -4.49 -4.13
CA LYS A 7 -23.61 -4.83 -5.55
C LYS A 7 -24.57 -3.92 -6.31
N LYS A 8 -25.46 -3.20 -5.61
CA LYS A 8 -26.42 -2.27 -6.23
C LYS A 8 -25.86 -0.87 -6.42
N ILE A 9 -24.72 -0.57 -5.79
CA ILE A 9 -24.07 0.74 -5.86
C ILE A 9 -23.55 0.97 -7.28
N ARG A 10 -23.81 2.17 -7.80
CA ARG A 10 -23.25 2.69 -9.03
C ARG A 10 -22.27 3.80 -8.70
N LEU A 11 -21.15 3.80 -9.40
CA LEU A 11 -20.19 4.88 -9.36
C LEU A 11 -20.70 6.10 -10.13
N LYS A 12 -20.07 7.26 -9.98
CA LYS A 12 -20.48 8.51 -10.68
C LYS A 12 -20.51 8.36 -12.19
N ASN A 13 -19.70 7.50 -12.76
CA ASN A 13 -19.65 7.17 -14.19
C ASN A 13 -20.70 6.11 -14.62
N GLY A 14 -21.60 5.69 -13.71
CA GLY A 14 -22.65 4.69 -13.98
C GLY A 14 -22.21 3.23 -13.86
N GLU A 15 -20.92 2.94 -13.69
CA GLU A 15 -20.41 1.57 -13.53
C GLU A 15 -20.78 0.97 -12.17
N LYS A 16 -20.80 -0.36 -12.08
CA LYS A 16 -21.01 -1.09 -10.84
C LYS A 16 -19.73 -1.07 -10.02
N LEU A 17 -19.87 -0.98 -8.68
CA LEU A 17 -18.73 -1.20 -7.77
C LEU A 17 -18.13 -2.60 -8.02
N PRO A 18 -16.85 -2.72 -8.43
CA PRO A 18 -16.24 -4.01 -8.68
C PRO A 18 -15.95 -4.76 -7.37
N THR A 19 -15.97 -6.08 -7.43
CA THR A 19 -15.39 -6.90 -6.36
C THR A 19 -13.88 -6.94 -6.47
N LEU A 20 -13.17 -7.24 -5.36
CA LEU A 20 -11.72 -7.42 -5.38
C LEU A 20 -11.29 -8.41 -6.47
N LYS A 21 -11.99 -9.56 -6.58
CA LYS A 21 -11.70 -10.57 -7.61
C LYS A 21 -11.80 -10.00 -9.03
N GLN A 22 -12.78 -9.15 -9.31
CA GLN A 22 -12.92 -8.52 -10.64
C GLN A 22 -11.81 -7.52 -10.91
N TYR A 23 -11.44 -6.75 -9.87
CA TYR A 23 -10.34 -5.78 -9.94
C TYR A 23 -9.01 -6.47 -10.23
N LEU A 24 -8.66 -7.49 -9.43
CA LEU A 24 -7.45 -8.29 -9.60
C LEU A 24 -7.40 -8.99 -10.96
N LYS A 25 -8.55 -9.54 -11.45
CA LYS A 25 -8.63 -10.15 -12.78
C LYS A 25 -8.32 -9.15 -13.90
N LYS A 26 -8.69 -7.89 -13.74
CA LYS A 26 -8.35 -6.84 -14.71
C LYS A 26 -6.89 -6.43 -14.59
N GLY A 27 -6.38 -6.23 -13.37
CA GLY A 27 -4.98 -5.88 -13.09
C GLY A 27 -4.00 -6.94 -13.60
N LYS A 28 -4.32 -8.22 -13.44
CA LYS A 28 -3.49 -9.35 -13.94
C LYS A 28 -3.14 -9.26 -15.44
N LYS A 29 -3.94 -8.54 -16.23
CA LYS A 29 -3.74 -8.39 -17.67
C LYS A 29 -2.89 -7.17 -18.04
N GLN A 30 -2.48 -6.41 -17.03
CA GLN A 30 -1.69 -5.20 -17.20
C GLN A 30 -0.27 -5.45 -16.68
N ASP A 31 0.70 -4.83 -17.31
CA ASP A 31 2.10 -4.84 -16.86
C ASP A 31 2.28 -3.70 -15.85
N ILE A 32 1.72 -3.88 -14.65
CA ILE A 32 1.75 -2.91 -13.54
C ILE A 32 1.84 -3.64 -12.22
N GLN A 33 2.48 -3.02 -11.22
CA GLN A 33 2.39 -3.43 -9.84
C GLN A 33 1.04 -3.01 -9.24
N LEU A 34 0.41 -3.91 -8.48
CA LEU A 34 -0.87 -3.67 -7.82
C LEU A 34 -0.65 -3.41 -6.33
N ILE A 35 -0.90 -2.19 -5.88
CA ILE A 35 -0.85 -1.85 -4.46
C ILE A 35 -2.22 -2.08 -3.84
N LEU A 36 -2.33 -3.08 -2.95
CA LEU A 36 -3.59 -3.52 -2.37
C LEU A 36 -3.70 -3.05 -0.92
N GLU A 37 -4.56 -2.07 -0.67
CA GLU A 37 -4.83 -1.61 0.68
C GLU A 37 -5.92 -2.44 1.36
N ILE A 38 -5.61 -3.00 2.54
CA ILE A 38 -6.59 -3.62 3.41
C ILE A 38 -7.05 -2.61 4.45
N LYS A 39 -8.29 -2.13 4.28
CA LYS A 39 -8.91 -1.18 5.22
C LYS A 39 -9.19 -1.84 6.57
N THR A 40 -8.98 -1.10 7.65
CA THR A 40 -9.17 -1.59 9.02
C THR A 40 -10.64 -1.82 9.32
N PRO A 41 -11.08 -3.06 9.58
CA PRO A 41 -12.44 -3.35 10.01
C PRO A 41 -12.64 -3.08 11.51
N LYS A 42 -13.84 -3.37 12.03
CA LYS A 42 -14.25 -3.01 13.40
C LYS A 42 -13.63 -3.89 14.49
N SER A 43 -13.06 -5.04 14.17
CA SER A 43 -12.49 -5.95 15.17
C SER A 43 -11.24 -6.64 14.66
N LYS A 44 -10.36 -7.02 15.58
CA LYS A 44 -9.12 -7.74 15.31
C LYS A 44 -9.34 -9.11 14.64
N GLU A 45 -10.43 -9.79 14.98
CA GLU A 45 -10.83 -11.04 14.33
C GLU A 45 -11.15 -10.84 12.86
N LEU A 46 -11.85 -9.73 12.52
CA LEU A 46 -12.14 -9.37 11.14
C LEU A 46 -10.89 -8.93 10.39
N GLU A 47 -9.93 -8.26 11.04
CA GLU A 47 -8.63 -7.94 10.45
C GLU A 47 -7.90 -9.21 10.02
N ASN A 48 -7.76 -10.17 10.96
CA ASN A 48 -7.08 -11.43 10.70
C ASN A 48 -7.77 -12.23 9.58
N LYS A 49 -9.11 -12.28 9.61
CA LYS A 49 -9.88 -12.94 8.55
C LYS A 49 -9.70 -12.25 7.20
N MET A 50 -9.76 -10.93 7.14
CA MET A 50 -9.58 -10.19 5.88
C MET A 50 -8.19 -10.39 5.31
N ALA A 51 -7.13 -10.31 6.11
CA ALA A 51 -5.76 -10.57 5.68
C ALA A 51 -5.65 -11.99 5.06
N ALA A 52 -6.18 -13.01 5.76
CA ALA A 52 -6.15 -14.38 5.26
C ALA A 52 -6.97 -14.58 3.97
N ASP A 53 -8.17 -14.00 3.88
CA ASP A 53 -9.03 -14.12 2.70
C ASP A 53 -8.41 -13.42 1.47
N VAL A 54 -7.77 -12.26 1.68
CA VAL A 54 -7.10 -11.51 0.62
C VAL A 54 -5.88 -12.26 0.11
N VAL A 55 -4.97 -12.71 0.99
CA VAL A 55 -3.78 -13.51 0.62
C VAL A 55 -4.20 -14.77 -0.13
N LYS A 56 -5.21 -15.49 0.37
CA LYS A 56 -5.76 -16.67 -0.31
C LYS A 56 -6.27 -16.35 -1.71
N MET A 57 -6.91 -15.20 -1.90
CA MET A 57 -7.41 -14.80 -3.23
C MET A 57 -6.26 -14.47 -4.17
N VAL A 58 -5.25 -13.72 -3.72
CA VAL A 58 -4.06 -13.37 -4.51
C VAL A 58 -3.33 -14.63 -4.95
N LYS A 59 -3.02 -15.56 -4.02
CA LYS A 59 -2.41 -16.86 -4.31
C LYS A 59 -3.23 -17.69 -5.29
N LYS A 60 -4.54 -17.80 -5.11
CA LYS A 60 -5.41 -18.53 -6.04
C LYS A 60 -5.41 -17.96 -7.45
N MET A 61 -5.10 -16.68 -7.61
CA MET A 61 -5.06 -16.01 -8.91
C MET A 61 -3.65 -15.99 -9.53
N GLY A 62 -2.62 -16.45 -8.82
CA GLY A 62 -1.22 -16.40 -9.23
C GLY A 62 -0.76 -14.96 -9.45
N LEU A 63 -0.94 -14.12 -8.40
CA LEU A 63 -0.64 -12.68 -8.43
C LEU A 63 0.34 -12.28 -7.33
N GLU A 64 1.00 -13.26 -6.68
CA GLU A 64 1.89 -13.03 -5.54
C GLU A 64 3.01 -12.03 -5.86
N GLU A 65 3.59 -12.13 -7.05
CA GLU A 65 4.68 -11.25 -7.50
C GLU A 65 4.19 -9.87 -8.00
N GLN A 66 2.89 -9.77 -8.32
CA GLN A 66 2.30 -8.54 -8.86
C GLN A 66 1.57 -7.70 -7.80
N VAL A 67 1.37 -8.24 -6.59
CA VAL A 67 0.62 -7.56 -5.52
C VAL A 67 1.54 -7.21 -4.37
N GLU A 68 1.55 -5.94 -4.00
CA GLU A 68 2.09 -5.43 -2.73
C GLU A 68 0.94 -5.06 -1.80
N TYR A 69 1.14 -5.20 -0.50
CA TYR A 69 0.09 -4.95 0.51
C TYR A 69 0.40 -3.72 1.33
N ILE A 70 -0.64 -2.92 1.60
CA ILE A 70 -0.54 -1.78 2.51
C ILE A 70 -1.71 -1.78 3.50
N ALA A 71 -1.49 -1.32 4.72
CA ALA A 71 -2.54 -1.17 5.73
C ALA A 71 -2.21 -0.13 6.80
N PHE A 72 -3.25 0.54 7.32
CA PHE A 72 -3.16 1.41 8.50
C PHE A 72 -3.12 0.62 9.81
N SER A 73 -3.61 -0.61 9.84
CA SER A 73 -3.56 -1.48 11.02
C SER A 73 -2.24 -2.22 11.08
N LEU A 74 -1.47 -1.98 12.15
CA LEU A 74 -0.23 -2.73 12.40
C LEU A 74 -0.51 -4.23 12.53
N ASN A 75 -1.64 -4.64 13.16
CA ASN A 75 -2.03 -6.03 13.25
C ASN A 75 -2.26 -6.67 11.86
N ILE A 76 -2.86 -5.94 10.90
CA ILE A 76 -3.02 -6.45 9.53
C ILE A 76 -1.64 -6.69 8.90
N CYS A 77 -0.72 -5.72 9.02
CA CYS A 77 0.64 -5.87 8.48
C CYS A 77 1.38 -7.07 9.13
N GLU A 78 1.27 -7.25 10.46
CA GLU A 78 1.85 -8.41 11.16
C GLU A 78 1.22 -9.74 10.72
N GLN A 79 -0.08 -9.79 10.43
CA GLN A 79 -0.73 -10.99 9.90
C GLN A 79 -0.27 -11.29 8.47
N LEU A 80 -0.15 -10.27 7.63
CA LEU A 80 0.36 -10.41 6.27
C LEU A 80 1.80 -10.94 6.28
N ALA A 81 2.68 -10.38 7.12
CA ALA A 81 4.06 -10.83 7.27
C ALA A 81 4.18 -12.31 7.65
N LYS A 82 3.22 -12.84 8.43
CA LYS A 82 3.15 -14.27 8.77
C LYS A 82 2.60 -15.14 7.64
N LEU A 83 1.63 -14.62 6.86
CA LEU A 83 0.90 -15.40 5.85
C LEU A 83 1.64 -15.42 4.50
N THR A 84 2.45 -14.41 4.23
CA THR A 84 3.15 -14.20 2.96
C THR A 84 4.45 -13.40 3.19
N PRO A 85 5.44 -14.00 3.89
CA PRO A 85 6.69 -13.32 4.31
C PRO A 85 7.55 -12.84 3.15
N GLU A 86 7.35 -13.40 1.95
CA GLU A 86 8.03 -13.01 0.71
C GLU A 86 7.41 -11.80 0.00
N SER A 87 6.22 -11.37 0.43
CA SER A 87 5.52 -10.24 -0.21
C SER A 87 5.99 -8.90 0.35
N GLU A 88 5.90 -7.86 -0.47
CA GLU A 88 6.09 -6.48 -0.01
C GLU A 88 4.88 -6.03 0.82
N ILE A 89 5.14 -5.60 2.04
CA ILE A 89 4.12 -5.16 3.01
C ILE A 89 4.56 -3.83 3.60
N ALA A 90 3.78 -2.78 3.40
CA ALA A 90 4.07 -1.47 3.95
C ALA A 90 2.99 -0.99 4.94
N TYR A 91 3.47 -0.39 6.04
CA TYR A 91 2.62 0.21 7.06
C TYR A 91 2.33 1.68 6.73
N LEU A 92 1.07 2.12 6.95
CA LEU A 92 0.58 3.42 6.48
C LEU A 92 0.51 4.53 7.55
N ASN A 93 0.41 4.18 8.84
CA ASN A 93 -0.04 5.14 9.86
C ASN A 93 1.00 6.20 10.25
N GLY A 94 2.30 5.94 10.01
CA GLY A 94 3.36 6.95 10.20
C GLY A 94 3.73 7.24 11.67
N ASP A 95 3.45 6.33 12.59
CA ASP A 95 3.68 6.43 14.03
C ASP A 95 4.68 5.40 14.58
N VAL A 96 5.26 4.57 13.72
CA VAL A 96 6.24 3.54 14.09
C VAL A 96 7.51 3.70 13.24
N ALA A 97 8.68 3.69 13.89
CA ALA A 97 9.96 3.79 13.20
C ALA A 97 10.25 2.55 12.32
N PRO A 98 10.98 2.71 11.20
CA PRO A 98 11.30 1.61 10.28
C PRO A 98 11.96 0.40 10.97
N ALA A 99 12.91 0.60 11.88
CA ALA A 99 13.55 -0.48 12.59
C ALA A 99 12.59 -1.34 13.42
N GLU A 100 11.56 -0.74 14.01
CA GLU A 100 10.56 -1.48 14.78
C GLU A 100 9.62 -2.28 13.86
N LEU A 101 9.30 -1.77 12.68
CA LEU A 101 8.53 -2.49 11.68
C LEU A 101 9.31 -3.68 11.12
N LYS A 102 10.60 -3.50 10.86
CA LYS A 102 11.49 -4.57 10.37
C LYS A 102 11.54 -5.76 11.33
N LYS A 103 11.61 -5.51 12.66
CA LYS A 103 11.54 -6.56 13.68
C LYS A 103 10.26 -7.39 13.66
N LYS A 104 9.17 -6.82 13.10
CA LYS A 104 7.86 -7.46 12.95
C LYS A 104 7.68 -8.16 11.61
N GLY A 105 8.71 -8.19 10.76
CA GLY A 105 8.67 -8.78 9.43
C GLY A 105 7.99 -7.90 8.38
N ILE A 106 7.77 -6.61 8.69
CA ILE A 106 7.22 -5.63 7.75
C ILE A 106 8.40 -4.99 7.01
N ASN A 107 8.34 -4.97 5.69
CA ASN A 107 9.47 -4.62 4.83
C ASN A 107 9.26 -3.32 4.02
N GLY A 108 8.27 -2.52 4.38
CA GLY A 108 8.01 -1.22 3.76
C GLY A 108 7.34 -0.22 4.71
N ILE A 109 7.55 1.04 4.42
CA ILE A 109 6.79 2.17 4.96
C ILE A 109 6.06 2.87 3.81
N ASP A 110 4.80 3.22 4.02
CA ASP A 110 4.00 4.01 3.08
C ASP A 110 3.37 5.15 3.87
N TYR A 111 4.13 6.22 4.09
CA TYR A 111 3.78 7.25 5.05
C TYR A 111 3.32 8.55 4.40
N ASN A 112 2.48 9.27 5.13
CA ASN A 112 2.09 10.61 4.72
C ASN A 112 3.32 11.50 4.54
N GLN A 113 3.34 12.32 3.47
CA GLN A 113 4.45 13.23 3.17
C GLN A 113 4.83 14.15 4.35
N SER A 114 3.88 14.53 5.21
CA SER A 114 4.19 15.35 6.39
C SER A 114 5.03 14.61 7.43
N VAL A 115 4.97 13.29 7.47
CA VAL A 115 5.83 12.47 8.33
C VAL A 115 7.25 12.49 7.78
N LEU A 116 7.42 12.14 6.50
CA LEU A 116 8.74 11.94 5.90
C LEU A 116 9.45 13.23 5.43
N LEU A 117 8.71 14.32 5.25
CA LEU A 117 9.33 15.60 4.89
C LEU A 117 9.53 16.55 6.08
N ASN A 118 8.76 16.38 7.17
CA ASN A 118 8.75 17.37 8.25
C ASN A 118 9.02 16.79 9.65
N LYS A 119 8.37 15.65 10.00
CA LYS A 119 8.46 15.11 11.36
C LYS A 119 9.66 14.19 11.54
N HIS A 120 9.87 13.28 10.61
CA HIS A 120 10.85 12.21 10.63
C HIS A 120 11.51 12.02 9.26
N PRO A 121 12.21 13.06 8.72
CA PRO A 121 12.89 12.93 7.43
C PRO A 121 14.00 11.87 7.44
N GLU A 122 14.58 11.58 8.61
CA GLU A 122 15.58 10.55 8.82
C GLU A 122 15.04 9.13 8.55
N TRP A 123 13.72 8.91 8.65
CA TRP A 123 13.12 7.57 8.44
C TRP A 123 13.21 7.09 6.99
N VAL A 124 13.33 7.98 6.02
CA VAL A 124 13.57 7.57 4.63
C VAL A 124 14.90 6.84 4.53
N LYS A 125 15.98 7.45 5.05
CA LYS A 125 17.29 6.83 5.03
C LYS A 125 17.35 5.58 5.92
N GLU A 126 16.75 5.62 7.10
CA GLU A 126 16.68 4.46 8.00
C GLU A 126 16.00 3.26 7.31
N ALA A 127 14.88 3.46 6.64
CA ALA A 127 14.18 2.42 5.91
C ALA A 127 15.05 1.85 4.77
N GLN A 128 15.70 2.73 3.99
CA GLN A 128 16.60 2.34 2.90
C GLN A 128 17.80 1.53 3.41
N ASP A 129 18.44 1.96 4.50
CA ASP A 129 19.57 1.26 5.12
C ASP A 129 19.18 -0.14 5.64
N LEU A 130 17.90 -0.34 6.00
CA LEU A 130 17.32 -1.62 6.40
C LEU A 130 16.81 -2.47 5.22
N GLY A 131 16.98 -1.99 3.98
CA GLY A 131 16.46 -2.66 2.78
C GLY A 131 14.94 -2.73 2.74
N MET A 132 14.27 -1.71 3.29
CA MET A 132 12.82 -1.56 3.25
C MET A 132 12.41 -0.62 2.13
N LYS A 133 11.26 -0.87 1.51
CA LYS A 133 10.69 0.05 0.53
C LYS A 133 10.06 1.28 1.18
N VAL A 134 10.16 2.40 0.49
CA VAL A 134 9.61 3.68 0.92
C VAL A 134 8.61 4.20 -0.11
N ASN A 135 7.35 4.27 0.27
CA ASN A 135 6.30 4.97 -0.46
C ASN A 135 5.82 6.21 0.31
N VAL A 136 5.36 7.22 -0.40
CA VAL A 136 4.91 8.48 0.21
C VAL A 136 3.61 8.96 -0.42
N TRP A 137 2.60 9.27 0.41
CA TRP A 137 1.26 9.71 -0.02
C TRP A 137 0.80 10.98 0.71
N THR A 138 -0.18 11.72 0.23
CA THR A 138 -0.47 11.93 -1.17
C THR A 138 0.28 13.18 -1.59
N VAL A 139 1.13 13.10 -2.60
CA VAL A 139 2.09 14.14 -2.97
C VAL A 139 1.62 14.82 -4.26
N ASN A 140 1.03 16.00 -4.13
CA ASN A 140 0.47 16.74 -5.27
C ASN A 140 1.20 18.07 -5.57
N LYS A 141 2.21 18.45 -4.75
CA LYS A 141 3.01 19.64 -4.97
C LYS A 141 4.34 19.26 -5.61
N GLU A 142 4.67 19.92 -6.72
CA GLU A 142 5.90 19.66 -7.48
C GLU A 142 7.16 19.79 -6.61
N GLU A 143 7.22 20.80 -5.71
CA GLU A 143 8.34 20.97 -4.78
C GLU A 143 8.56 19.72 -3.91
N ASN A 144 7.48 19.11 -3.40
CA ASN A 144 7.57 17.90 -2.57
C ASN A 144 7.92 16.68 -3.43
N MET A 145 7.41 16.59 -4.67
CA MET A 145 7.80 15.53 -5.62
C MET A 145 9.32 15.56 -5.84
N LYS A 146 9.90 16.73 -6.15
CA LYS A 146 11.35 16.90 -6.35
C LYS A 146 12.15 16.45 -5.12
N LYS A 147 11.76 16.92 -3.91
CA LYS A 147 12.43 16.52 -2.67
C LYS A 147 12.44 15.01 -2.47
N LEU A 148 11.31 14.34 -2.72
CA LEU A 148 11.19 12.90 -2.55
C LEU A 148 11.94 12.10 -3.62
N ILE A 149 12.01 12.62 -4.86
CA ILE A 149 12.86 12.08 -5.92
C ILE A 149 14.34 12.17 -5.52
N ASP A 150 14.77 13.32 -5.00
CA ASP A 150 16.14 13.50 -4.49
C ASP A 150 16.47 12.56 -3.32
N MET A 151 15.49 12.28 -2.47
CA MET A 151 15.60 11.31 -1.37
C MET A 151 15.56 9.85 -1.87
N LYS A 152 15.32 9.61 -3.17
CA LYS A 152 15.28 8.29 -3.81
C LYS A 152 14.26 7.34 -3.19
N VAL A 153 13.05 7.83 -2.90
CA VAL A 153 11.95 6.97 -2.47
C VAL A 153 11.54 6.04 -3.60
N ASP A 154 11.04 4.84 -3.28
CA ASP A 154 10.66 3.83 -4.28
C ASP A 154 9.37 4.20 -5.02
N TYR A 155 8.39 4.78 -4.31
CA TYR A 155 7.10 5.17 -4.87
C TYR A 155 6.64 6.55 -4.38
N ILE A 156 5.92 7.25 -5.25
CA ILE A 156 5.20 8.49 -4.92
C ILE A 156 3.74 8.31 -5.31
N THR A 157 2.84 8.25 -4.33
CA THR A 157 1.40 8.24 -4.55
C THR A 157 0.90 9.66 -4.76
N THR A 158 0.32 9.93 -5.94
CA THR A 158 -0.11 11.26 -6.37
C THR A 158 -1.38 11.20 -7.24
N ASP A 159 -2.14 12.29 -7.25
CA ASP A 159 -3.23 12.51 -8.21
C ASP A 159 -2.71 13.00 -9.57
N HIS A 160 -1.41 13.36 -9.67
CA HIS A 160 -0.75 13.93 -10.85
C HIS A 160 0.42 13.07 -11.37
N PRO A 161 0.18 11.78 -11.76
CA PRO A 161 1.27 10.86 -12.10
C PRO A 161 2.10 11.31 -13.33
N LEU A 162 1.50 12.04 -14.27
CA LEU A 162 2.22 12.56 -15.44
C LEU A 162 3.21 13.67 -15.06
N GLU A 163 2.95 14.42 -13.99
CA GLU A 163 3.88 15.44 -13.49
C GLU A 163 5.12 14.77 -12.87
N VAL A 164 4.91 13.75 -12.01
CA VAL A 164 6.04 12.97 -11.45
C VAL A 164 6.88 12.36 -12.57
N LYS A 165 6.24 11.76 -13.58
CA LYS A 165 6.95 11.15 -14.72
C LYS A 165 7.86 12.16 -15.43
N LYS A 166 7.38 13.38 -15.68
CA LYS A 166 8.20 14.46 -16.30
C LYS A 166 9.39 14.89 -15.45
N LEU A 167 9.30 14.76 -14.12
CA LEU A 167 10.40 15.10 -13.21
C LEU A 167 11.47 14.00 -13.14
N LEU A 168 11.17 12.80 -13.63
CA LEU A 168 12.07 11.66 -13.68
C LEU A 168 12.82 11.54 -15.04
N GLU A 169 12.35 12.26 -16.07
CA GLU A 169 12.97 12.36 -17.40
C GLU A 169 14.08 13.41 -17.41
#